data_065ea38079054101fba77b971b4e5d3c
#
_entry.id   065ea38079054101fba77b971b4e5d3c
#
_cell.length_a   1.000
_cell.length_b   1.000
_cell.length_c   1.000
_cell.angle_alpha   90.00
_cell.angle_beta   90.00
_cell.angle_gamma   90.00
#
_symmetry.space_group_name_H-M   'P 1'
#
loop_
_entity.id
_entity.type
_entity.pdbx_description
1 polymer ?
#
loop_
_entity_poly.entity_id
_entity_poly.type
_entity_poly.pdbx_seq_one_letter_code
_entity_poly.pdbx_strand_id
1 'polypeptide(L)'
;MGPPPMVTRTNSTKRLLGVTASTLALATGATALPTGPAHAADPITAADQSYFAYYYLSEARNMGLRGKGVTIALIDGEVDTTAPELAKTNITDKTPCTVTSSTQSKTHGTAMASIIASDAYGVAPDATILSYRTSFPNQGDTSGEDCNDDSVVGVSKDDYASLMNHAMNDGATIINMSVSSDEGQDTLKWAVARAISQGVIVIAAAGNTGRYSDQFALSWWSGVAGVGAIDTQGKVVDSSSSGKGLVSAAVGTATVRDYSTGANTAVTGTSVSTALVSGFMALAHEKWPEATPNQLLQLLVHTGTNPNHAWNDRTGYGPADPGAMVNTDPSQYPDENPLMTKRTDVEPTPEEIQQYVDGVVNPVEIAYDNSYTYRGFDESVIGGWHHSPTHLGTSPRYHAK
;
A
#
# COMPACT_ATOMS: atom_id res chain seq x y z
N MET A 1 -26.68 -61.14 -24.88
CA MET A 1 -26.01 -59.84 -25.08
C MET A 1 -27.05 -58.77 -24.83
N GLY A 2 -27.04 -58.20 -23.63
CA GLY A 2 -27.91 -57.10 -23.20
C GLY A 2 -27.20 -55.78 -23.33
N PRO A 3 -27.90 -54.63 -23.49
CA PRO A 3 -27.31 -53.35 -23.70
C PRO A 3 -26.70 -52.77 -22.39
N PRO A 4 -25.68 -51.89 -22.48
CA PRO A 4 -25.04 -51.32 -21.34
C PRO A 4 -25.92 -50.23 -20.66
N PRO A 5 -25.74 -49.97 -19.36
CA PRO A 5 -26.57 -49.01 -18.62
C PRO A 5 -26.23 -47.55 -18.96
N MET A 6 -27.30 -46.78 -19.04
CA MET A 6 -27.28 -45.33 -19.23
C MET A 6 -26.62 -44.62 -18.05
N VAL A 7 -25.57 -43.84 -18.30
CA VAL A 7 -24.95 -42.95 -17.30
C VAL A 7 -25.80 -41.69 -17.17
N THR A 8 -26.46 -41.54 -16.07
CA THR A 8 -27.15 -40.29 -15.67
C THR A 8 -26.12 -39.24 -15.35
N ARG A 9 -26.11 -38.19 -16.15
CA ARG A 9 -25.37 -36.95 -15.83
C ARG A 9 -26.03 -36.28 -14.62
N THR A 10 -25.36 -36.30 -13.48
CA THR A 10 -25.69 -35.47 -12.35
C THR A 10 -25.26 -34.04 -12.66
N ASN A 11 -26.23 -33.12 -12.66
CA ASN A 11 -26.02 -31.69 -12.72
C ASN A 11 -25.17 -31.26 -11.49
N SER A 12 -23.95 -30.86 -11.75
CA SER A 12 -23.11 -30.20 -10.78
C SER A 12 -23.65 -28.77 -10.57
N THR A 13 -24.37 -28.57 -9.50
CA THR A 13 -24.71 -27.23 -8.99
C THR A 13 -23.41 -26.52 -8.63
N LYS A 14 -23.07 -25.52 -9.42
CA LYS A 14 -22.04 -24.56 -9.07
C LYS A 14 -22.42 -23.93 -7.72
N ARG A 15 -21.73 -24.31 -6.67
CA ARG A 15 -21.75 -23.55 -5.43
C ARG A 15 -21.05 -22.23 -5.73
N LEU A 16 -21.82 -21.13 -5.71
CA LEU A 16 -21.25 -19.79 -5.53
C LEU A 16 -20.53 -19.83 -4.19
N LEU A 17 -19.22 -19.84 -4.23
CA LEU A 17 -18.40 -19.46 -3.09
C LEU A 17 -18.65 -17.98 -2.86
N GLY A 18 -19.33 -17.66 -1.77
CA GLY A 18 -19.49 -16.29 -1.34
C GLY A 18 -18.12 -15.70 -1.01
N VAL A 19 -17.72 -14.74 -1.80
CA VAL A 19 -16.56 -13.88 -1.52
C VAL A 19 -16.89 -13.12 -0.22
N THR A 20 -16.24 -13.48 0.87
CA THR A 20 -16.28 -12.69 2.10
C THR A 20 -15.29 -11.55 1.92
N ALA A 21 -15.81 -10.41 1.47
CA ALA A 21 -15.06 -9.17 1.41
C ALA A 21 -14.54 -8.83 2.82
N SER A 22 -13.23 -8.64 2.92
CA SER A 22 -12.57 -8.20 4.14
C SER A 22 -13.01 -6.77 4.43
N THR A 23 -13.92 -6.62 5.40
CA THR A 23 -14.38 -5.31 5.83
C THR A 23 -13.26 -4.54 6.52
N LEU A 24 -13.01 -3.33 6.05
CA LEU A 24 -12.26 -2.31 6.78
C LEU A 24 -13.06 -2.00 8.06
N ALA A 25 -12.81 -2.74 9.13
CA ALA A 25 -13.54 -2.53 10.37
C ALA A 25 -12.91 -1.37 11.14
N LEU A 26 -13.44 -0.16 10.93
CA LEU A 26 -13.39 0.89 11.95
C LEU A 26 -14.31 0.43 13.10
N ALA A 27 -13.73 -0.08 14.18
CA ALA A 27 -14.50 -0.41 15.37
C ALA A 27 -14.94 0.88 16.06
N THR A 28 -16.15 1.35 15.74
CA THR A 28 -16.77 2.50 16.43
C THR A 28 -17.48 2.01 17.67
N GLY A 29 -16.93 2.31 18.83
CA GLY A 29 -17.65 2.20 20.10
C GLY A 29 -18.62 3.36 20.25
N ALA A 30 -19.87 3.19 19.83
CA ALA A 30 -20.90 4.21 19.97
C ALA A 30 -21.48 4.23 21.38
N THR A 31 -21.12 5.25 22.17
CA THR A 31 -21.95 5.72 23.28
C THR A 31 -22.74 6.93 22.81
N ALA A 32 -24.05 6.82 22.69
CA ALA A 32 -24.94 7.92 22.30
C ALA A 32 -24.89 9.05 23.34
N LEU A 33 -24.40 10.21 22.94
CA LEU A 33 -24.51 11.48 23.70
C LEU A 33 -25.52 12.42 22.98
N PRO A 34 -26.16 13.35 23.72
CA PRO A 34 -27.23 14.17 23.18
C PRO A 34 -26.72 15.17 22.12
N THR A 35 -27.53 15.36 21.07
CA THR A 35 -27.26 16.27 19.95
C THR A 35 -27.33 17.74 20.40
N GLY A 36 -26.19 18.31 20.77
CA GLY A 36 -25.94 19.74 20.72
C GLY A 36 -25.61 20.19 19.31
N PRO A 37 -25.62 21.51 18.98
CA PRO A 37 -25.15 22.00 17.70
C PRO A 37 -23.73 21.48 17.47
N ALA A 38 -23.48 20.93 16.30
CA ALA A 38 -22.16 20.40 15.94
C ALA A 38 -21.13 21.53 15.99
N HIS A 39 -20.42 21.61 17.12
CA HIS A 39 -19.18 22.38 17.17
C HIS A 39 -18.16 21.63 16.30
N ALA A 40 -17.42 22.35 15.45
CA ALA A 40 -16.27 21.76 14.79
C ALA A 40 -15.39 21.15 15.86
N ALA A 41 -15.03 19.85 15.68
CA ALA A 41 -14.16 19.17 16.66
C ALA A 41 -12.85 19.95 16.83
N ASP A 42 -12.32 19.98 18.04
CA ASP A 42 -11.03 20.61 18.32
C ASP A 42 -9.94 20.05 17.40
N PRO A 43 -8.96 20.88 17.02
CA PRO A 43 -7.83 20.41 16.22
C PRO A 43 -7.12 19.24 16.89
N ILE A 44 -6.86 18.18 16.14
CA ILE A 44 -6.04 17.06 16.64
C ILE A 44 -4.60 17.51 16.76
N THR A 45 -3.97 17.18 17.88
CA THR A 45 -2.61 17.57 18.21
C THR A 45 -1.70 16.34 18.40
N ALA A 46 -0.40 16.57 18.55
CA ALA A 46 0.55 15.49 18.88
C ALA A 46 0.24 14.80 20.21
N ALA A 47 -0.36 15.51 21.17
CA ALA A 47 -0.74 14.94 22.46
C ALA A 47 -1.91 13.95 22.38
N ASP A 48 -2.73 14.06 21.34
CA ASP A 48 -3.84 13.16 21.08
C ASP A 48 -3.38 11.85 20.39
N GLN A 49 -2.11 11.81 19.94
CA GLN A 49 -1.53 10.70 19.21
C GLN A 49 -0.59 9.86 20.08
N SER A 50 -1.05 8.71 20.55
CA SER A 50 -0.24 7.83 21.40
C SER A 50 1.07 7.39 20.75
N TYR A 51 1.09 7.19 19.44
CA TYR A 51 2.29 6.82 18.68
C TYR A 51 3.33 7.95 18.66
N PHE A 52 2.92 9.23 18.73
CA PHE A 52 3.83 10.35 18.63
C PHE A 52 4.85 10.36 19.78
N ALA A 53 4.36 10.11 21.00
CA ALA A 53 5.22 9.96 22.19
C ALA A 53 5.96 8.63 22.18
N TYR A 54 5.29 7.53 21.77
CA TYR A 54 5.87 6.18 21.73
C TYR A 54 7.12 6.10 20.86
N TYR A 55 7.11 6.73 19.69
CA TYR A 55 8.24 6.75 18.75
C TYR A 55 9.16 7.96 18.92
N TYR A 56 8.98 8.77 19.95
CA TYR A 56 9.79 9.98 20.19
C TYR A 56 9.89 10.89 18.94
N LEU A 57 8.77 11.08 18.21
CA LEU A 57 8.77 11.84 16.96
C LEU A 57 9.18 13.31 17.14
N SER A 58 9.06 13.88 18.35
CA SER A 58 9.65 15.17 18.70
C SER A 58 11.17 15.20 18.49
N GLU A 59 11.87 14.11 18.79
CA GLU A 59 13.33 14.06 18.63
C GLU A 59 13.71 14.02 17.15
N ALA A 60 13.00 13.26 16.30
CA ALA A 60 13.19 13.31 14.85
C ALA A 60 13.03 14.75 14.32
N ARG A 61 12.00 15.46 14.77
CA ARG A 61 11.77 16.86 14.42
C ARG A 61 12.86 17.79 14.93
N ASN A 62 13.37 17.58 16.15
CA ASN A 62 14.51 18.32 16.69
C ASN A 62 15.80 18.10 15.89
N MET A 63 15.95 16.93 15.28
CA MET A 63 17.02 16.60 14.33
C MET A 63 16.81 17.23 12.95
N GLY A 64 15.68 17.88 12.71
CA GLY A 64 15.30 18.47 11.42
C GLY A 64 14.74 17.45 10.42
N LEU A 65 14.51 16.22 10.83
CA LEU A 65 13.97 15.17 9.98
C LEU A 65 12.43 15.27 9.91
N ARG A 66 11.91 15.49 8.71
CA ARG A 66 10.50 15.75 8.44
C ARG A 66 9.98 15.08 7.14
N GLY A 67 10.79 14.22 6.49
CA GLY A 67 10.48 13.57 5.23
C GLY A 67 10.73 14.45 4.00
N LYS A 68 11.52 15.52 4.12
CA LYS A 68 11.79 16.45 3.04
C LYS A 68 12.46 15.77 1.85
N GLY A 69 11.96 16.06 0.65
CA GLY A 69 12.50 15.51 -0.61
C GLY A 69 11.98 14.11 -0.95
N VAL A 70 11.12 13.54 -0.10
CA VAL A 70 10.53 12.22 -0.34
C VAL A 70 9.10 12.38 -0.87
N THR A 71 8.76 11.62 -1.91
CA THR A 71 7.42 11.56 -2.50
C THR A 71 6.75 10.25 -2.13
N ILE A 72 5.63 10.34 -1.41
CA ILE A 72 4.83 9.19 -0.98
C ILE A 72 3.52 9.19 -1.77
N ALA A 73 3.26 8.13 -2.51
CA ALA A 73 1.94 7.88 -3.06
C ALA A 73 1.07 7.21 -1.98
N LEU A 74 -0.09 7.77 -1.72
CA LEU A 74 -1.12 7.20 -0.86
C LEU A 74 -2.25 6.66 -1.74
N ILE A 75 -2.34 5.33 -1.86
CA ILE A 75 -3.44 4.64 -2.55
C ILE A 75 -4.47 4.23 -1.50
N ASP A 76 -5.60 4.96 -1.46
CA ASP A 76 -6.59 4.86 -0.39
C ASP A 76 -7.97 5.41 -0.88
N GLY A 77 -8.90 5.67 0.02
CA GLY A 77 -10.09 6.47 -0.23
C GLY A 77 -9.77 7.96 -0.44
N GLU A 78 -10.80 8.77 -0.55
CA GLU A 78 -10.66 10.22 -0.72
C GLU A 78 -9.87 10.86 0.43
N VAL A 79 -8.95 11.75 0.08
CA VAL A 79 -8.28 12.64 1.04
C VAL A 79 -8.92 14.02 0.97
N ASP A 80 -9.45 14.50 2.10
CA ASP A 80 -9.90 15.88 2.22
C ASP A 80 -8.71 16.82 2.43
N THR A 81 -8.19 17.37 1.36
CA THR A 81 -7.07 18.32 1.40
C THR A 81 -7.40 19.63 2.12
N THR A 82 -8.69 19.88 2.41
CA THR A 82 -9.16 21.05 3.17
C THR A 82 -9.22 20.80 4.68
N ALA A 83 -8.97 19.55 5.10
CA ALA A 83 -8.94 19.20 6.52
C ALA A 83 -7.91 20.04 7.28
N PRO A 84 -8.23 20.55 8.49
CA PRO A 84 -7.31 21.36 9.27
C PRO A 84 -5.96 20.68 9.53
N GLU A 85 -5.97 19.36 9.66
CA GLU A 85 -4.79 18.52 9.87
C GLU A 85 -3.84 18.53 8.68
N LEU A 86 -4.34 18.81 7.47
CA LEU A 86 -3.60 18.80 6.21
C LEU A 86 -3.36 20.18 5.62
N ALA A 87 -3.78 21.25 6.30
CA ALA A 87 -3.72 22.63 5.77
C ALA A 87 -2.32 23.11 5.36
N LYS A 88 -1.25 22.49 5.90
CA LYS A 88 0.14 22.81 5.58
C LYS A 88 0.87 21.68 4.84
N THR A 89 0.16 20.62 4.48
CA THR A 89 0.73 19.45 3.82
C THR A 89 0.86 19.70 2.32
N ASN A 90 1.99 19.31 1.74
CA ASN A 90 2.17 19.28 0.29
C ASN A 90 1.48 18.03 -0.28
N ILE A 91 0.20 18.15 -0.57
CA ILE A 91 -0.64 17.05 -1.04
C ILE A 91 -1.34 17.41 -2.35
N THR A 92 -1.36 16.46 -3.29
CA THR A 92 -2.03 16.60 -4.57
C THR A 92 -2.84 15.34 -4.87
N ASP A 93 -4.12 15.51 -5.23
CA ASP A 93 -4.95 14.42 -5.76
C ASP A 93 -4.55 14.16 -7.21
N LYS A 94 -4.17 12.94 -7.50
CA LYS A 94 -3.68 12.44 -8.78
C LYS A 94 -4.55 11.30 -9.33
N THR A 95 -5.74 11.13 -8.77
CA THR A 95 -6.69 10.11 -9.22
C THR A 95 -6.99 10.24 -10.71
N PRO A 96 -6.78 9.21 -11.53
CA PRO A 96 -6.82 9.32 -12.99
C PRO A 96 -8.25 9.34 -13.58
N CYS A 97 -9.27 9.13 -12.74
CA CYS A 97 -10.68 9.09 -13.15
C CYS A 97 -11.57 9.52 -11.99
N THR A 98 -12.87 9.58 -12.24
CA THR A 98 -13.84 10.03 -11.23
C THR A 98 -14.17 8.90 -10.25
N VAL A 99 -13.73 9.00 -9.00
CA VAL A 99 -14.11 8.12 -7.91
C VAL A 99 -14.84 8.91 -6.84
N THR A 100 -16.08 8.51 -6.55
CA THR A 100 -16.90 9.08 -5.47
C THR A 100 -16.74 8.22 -4.24
N SER A 101 -16.11 8.76 -3.21
CA SER A 101 -15.88 8.07 -1.95
C SER A 101 -17.02 8.25 -0.98
N SER A 102 -17.35 7.19 -0.26
CA SER A 102 -18.22 7.24 0.92
C SER A 102 -17.58 8.06 2.04
N THR A 103 -18.37 8.45 3.01
CA THR A 103 -17.87 9.12 4.21
C THR A 103 -16.84 8.27 4.95
N GLN A 104 -17.01 6.95 4.95
CA GLN A 104 -16.06 6.01 5.58
C GLN A 104 -14.71 6.01 4.85
N SER A 105 -14.72 5.88 3.53
CA SER A 105 -13.49 5.90 2.71
C SER A 105 -12.78 7.26 2.80
N LYS A 106 -13.55 8.36 2.81
CA LYS A 106 -13.01 9.72 3.03
C LYS A 106 -12.38 9.87 4.43
N THR A 107 -13.03 9.34 5.48
CA THR A 107 -12.46 9.31 6.82
C THR A 107 -11.12 8.56 6.83
N HIS A 108 -11.07 7.39 6.19
CA HIS A 108 -9.88 6.55 6.17
C HIS A 108 -8.74 7.21 5.39
N GLY A 109 -8.95 7.62 4.15
CA GLY A 109 -7.91 8.24 3.32
C GLY A 109 -7.34 9.53 3.95
N THR A 110 -8.22 10.40 4.48
CA THR A 110 -7.79 11.63 5.17
C THR A 110 -7.01 11.31 6.45
N ALA A 111 -7.41 10.28 7.21
CA ALA A 111 -6.70 9.84 8.39
C ALA A 111 -5.29 9.34 8.05
N MET A 112 -5.14 8.49 7.03
CA MET A 112 -3.81 7.98 6.63
C MET A 112 -2.91 9.11 6.14
N ALA A 113 -3.42 10.03 5.33
CA ALA A 113 -2.67 11.22 4.91
C ALA A 113 -2.21 12.05 6.11
N SER A 114 -3.06 12.25 7.12
CA SER A 114 -2.73 13.05 8.30
C SER A 114 -1.70 12.37 9.21
N ILE A 115 -1.76 11.04 9.38
CA ILE A 115 -0.77 10.26 10.12
C ILE A 115 0.60 10.33 9.44
N ILE A 116 0.64 10.31 8.11
CA ILE A 116 1.90 10.47 7.38
C ILE A 116 2.40 11.91 7.48
N ALA A 117 1.57 12.92 7.19
CA ALA A 117 2.07 14.24 6.80
C ALA A 117 1.41 15.44 7.49
N SER A 118 0.60 15.27 8.54
CA SER A 118 0.13 16.41 9.32
C SER A 118 1.29 17.20 9.94
N ASP A 119 1.32 18.53 9.78
CA ASP A 119 2.33 19.38 10.42
C ASP A 119 2.30 19.25 11.95
N ALA A 120 1.10 19.06 12.53
CA ALA A 120 0.96 18.95 13.98
C ALA A 120 1.50 17.62 14.54
N TYR A 121 1.22 16.50 13.88
CA TYR A 121 1.48 15.16 14.43
C TYR A 121 1.90 14.09 13.40
N GLY A 122 1.93 14.42 12.12
CA GLY A 122 2.36 13.48 11.08
C GLY A 122 3.82 13.08 11.25
N VAL A 123 4.19 11.91 10.79
CA VAL A 123 5.56 11.39 10.89
C VAL A 123 6.51 12.19 9.99
N ALA A 124 6.10 12.42 8.74
CA ALA A 124 6.89 13.04 7.68
C ALA A 124 6.18 14.28 7.10
N PRO A 125 6.00 15.37 7.87
CA PRO A 125 5.16 16.50 7.48
C PRO A 125 5.66 17.31 6.28
N ASP A 126 6.93 17.18 5.89
CA ASP A 126 7.51 17.86 4.73
C ASP A 126 7.64 16.93 3.50
N ALA A 127 7.11 15.70 3.60
CA ALA A 127 7.02 14.83 2.43
C ALA A 127 5.97 15.36 1.43
N THR A 128 6.18 15.07 0.15
CA THR A 128 5.17 15.29 -0.87
C THR A 128 4.23 14.10 -0.91
N ILE A 129 2.92 14.34 -0.80
CA ILE A 129 1.89 13.29 -0.86
C ILE A 129 1.17 13.36 -2.19
N LEU A 130 1.20 12.26 -2.95
CA LEU A 130 0.38 12.05 -4.12
C LEU A 130 -0.76 11.11 -3.73
N SER A 131 -1.98 11.62 -3.69
CA SER A 131 -3.17 10.86 -3.30
C SER A 131 -3.83 10.25 -4.54
N TYR A 132 -4.12 8.96 -4.48
CA TYR A 132 -4.82 8.20 -5.52
C TYR A 132 -6.00 7.50 -4.88
N ARG A 133 -7.22 7.79 -5.37
CA ARG A 133 -8.44 7.16 -4.87
C ARG A 133 -8.65 5.82 -5.55
N THR A 134 -8.80 4.77 -4.75
CA THR A 134 -9.39 3.51 -5.18
C THR A 134 -10.81 3.41 -4.67
N SER A 135 -11.66 2.65 -5.36
CA SER A 135 -13.05 2.46 -4.97
C SER A 135 -13.19 1.26 -4.03
N PHE A 136 -14.01 1.43 -2.99
CA PHE A 136 -14.43 0.36 -2.07
C PHE A 136 -15.96 0.18 -2.18
N PRO A 137 -16.45 -0.56 -3.18
CA PRO A 137 -17.90 -0.71 -3.40
C PRO A 137 -18.67 -1.23 -2.18
N ASN A 138 -18.03 -2.10 -1.38
CA ASN A 138 -18.61 -2.63 -0.14
C ASN A 138 -18.78 -1.56 0.96
N GLN A 139 -18.15 -0.40 0.80
CA GLN A 139 -18.28 0.76 1.69
C GLN A 139 -19.16 1.85 1.07
N GLY A 140 -19.69 1.62 -0.13
CA GLY A 140 -20.57 2.56 -0.84
C GLY A 140 -19.85 3.52 -1.78
N ASP A 141 -18.58 3.26 -2.10
CA ASP A 141 -17.87 4.02 -3.13
C ASP A 141 -18.37 3.63 -4.53
N THR A 142 -18.22 4.55 -5.48
CA THR A 142 -18.55 4.31 -6.87
C THR A 142 -17.50 4.88 -7.80
N SER A 143 -17.16 4.10 -8.83
CA SER A 143 -16.30 4.54 -9.93
C SER A 143 -17.15 5.12 -11.05
N GLY A 144 -16.71 6.23 -11.63
CA GLY A 144 -17.31 6.81 -12.81
C GLY A 144 -17.09 5.97 -14.06
N GLU A 145 -17.88 6.22 -15.11
CA GLU A 145 -17.69 5.56 -16.40
C GLU A 145 -16.31 5.84 -17.01
N ASP A 146 -15.71 6.97 -16.71
CA ASP A 146 -14.36 7.37 -17.13
C ASP A 146 -13.23 6.55 -16.47
N CYS A 147 -13.53 5.78 -15.42
CA CYS A 147 -12.61 4.81 -14.83
C CYS A 147 -12.50 3.55 -15.69
N ASN A 148 -13.56 3.19 -16.42
CA ASN A 148 -13.52 2.06 -17.35
C ASN A 148 -12.67 2.46 -18.55
N ASP A 149 -11.80 1.56 -18.95
CA ASP A 149 -11.07 1.70 -20.19
C ASP A 149 -11.48 0.56 -21.11
N ASP A 150 -12.38 0.85 -22.06
CA ASP A 150 -12.91 -0.13 -23.02
C ASP A 150 -11.83 -0.82 -23.85
N SER A 151 -10.66 -0.32 -23.76
CA SER A 151 -9.52 -0.68 -24.55
C SER A 151 -8.54 -1.61 -23.82
N VAL A 152 -8.64 -1.69 -22.51
CA VAL A 152 -7.93 -2.69 -21.69
C VAL A 152 -8.96 -3.58 -21.02
N VAL A 153 -9.20 -4.75 -21.58
CA VAL A 153 -10.21 -5.68 -21.05
C VAL A 153 -9.87 -6.07 -19.61
N GLY A 154 -10.75 -5.69 -18.69
CA GLY A 154 -10.68 -6.11 -17.29
C GLY A 154 -9.78 -5.28 -16.38
N VAL A 155 -9.31 -4.10 -16.83
CA VAL A 155 -8.49 -3.18 -16.01
C VAL A 155 -9.23 -1.86 -15.86
N SER A 156 -9.46 -1.44 -14.62
CA SER A 156 -9.98 -0.11 -14.30
C SER A 156 -8.83 0.85 -13.95
N LYS A 157 -9.02 2.14 -14.24
CA LYS A 157 -8.02 3.17 -13.90
C LYS A 157 -7.87 3.38 -12.39
N ASP A 158 -8.86 2.96 -11.60
CA ASP A 158 -8.87 3.05 -10.14
C ASP A 158 -8.54 1.72 -9.44
N ASP A 159 -8.12 0.69 -10.19
CA ASP A 159 -7.58 -0.53 -9.58
C ASP A 159 -6.14 -0.32 -9.05
N TYR A 160 -5.69 -1.22 -8.19
CA TYR A 160 -4.39 -1.07 -7.52
C TYR A 160 -3.21 -1.08 -8.47
N ALA A 161 -3.23 -1.93 -9.51
CA ALA A 161 -2.14 -2.01 -10.49
C ALA A 161 -2.00 -0.71 -11.27
N SER A 162 -3.14 -0.19 -11.75
CA SER A 162 -3.21 1.08 -12.48
C SER A 162 -2.72 2.24 -11.62
N LEU A 163 -3.22 2.34 -10.39
CA LEU A 163 -2.85 3.42 -9.46
C LEU A 163 -1.37 3.33 -9.05
N MET A 164 -0.81 2.13 -8.83
CA MET A 164 0.62 1.95 -8.59
C MET A 164 1.45 2.43 -9.78
N ASN A 165 1.03 2.11 -11.01
CA ASN A 165 1.72 2.55 -12.20
C ASN A 165 1.62 4.08 -12.40
N HIS A 166 0.47 4.69 -12.14
CA HIS A 166 0.34 6.15 -12.12
C HIS A 166 1.24 6.78 -11.06
N ALA A 167 1.29 6.22 -9.85
CA ALA A 167 2.15 6.69 -8.77
C ALA A 167 3.64 6.69 -9.17
N MET A 168 4.09 5.61 -9.80
CA MET A 168 5.47 5.49 -10.30
C MET A 168 5.73 6.45 -11.47
N ASN A 169 4.77 6.64 -12.37
CA ASN A 169 4.87 7.64 -13.44
C ASN A 169 5.02 9.06 -12.91
N ASP A 170 4.37 9.36 -11.79
CA ASP A 170 4.40 10.66 -11.12
C ASP A 170 5.61 10.82 -10.17
N GLY A 171 6.49 9.81 -10.10
CA GLY A 171 7.77 9.89 -9.37
C GLY A 171 7.67 9.56 -7.89
N ALA A 172 6.69 8.79 -7.46
CA ALA A 172 6.64 8.27 -6.09
C ALA A 172 7.84 7.36 -5.81
N THR A 173 8.48 7.56 -4.65
CA THR A 173 9.58 6.71 -4.15
C THR A 173 9.11 5.71 -3.10
N ILE A 174 7.98 6.01 -2.47
CA ILE A 174 7.29 5.13 -1.53
C ILE A 174 5.81 5.06 -1.93
N ILE A 175 5.23 3.86 -1.94
CA ILE A 175 3.80 3.63 -2.14
C ILE A 175 3.23 3.07 -0.85
N ASN A 176 2.32 3.83 -0.23
CA ASN A 176 1.55 3.41 0.93
C ASN A 176 0.22 2.80 0.48
N MET A 177 -0.02 1.56 0.85
CA MET A 177 -1.29 0.87 0.64
C MET A 177 -1.86 0.44 2.00
N SER A 178 -2.53 1.38 2.67
CA SER A 178 -3.21 1.13 3.96
C SER A 178 -4.50 0.32 3.79
N VAL A 179 -4.58 -0.43 2.73
CA VAL A 179 -5.70 -1.28 2.33
C VAL A 179 -5.20 -2.71 2.14
N SER A 180 -6.09 -3.69 2.27
CA SER A 180 -5.79 -5.07 1.94
C SER A 180 -6.63 -5.48 0.74
N SER A 181 -5.99 -6.07 -0.27
CA SER A 181 -6.64 -6.71 -1.40
C SER A 181 -6.44 -8.21 -1.30
N ASP A 182 -7.51 -8.95 -1.49
CA ASP A 182 -7.46 -10.42 -1.58
C ASP A 182 -7.42 -10.87 -3.06
N GLU A 183 -7.24 -9.95 -4.01
CA GLU A 183 -7.26 -10.25 -5.44
C GLU A 183 -5.84 -10.43 -5.98
N GLY A 184 -5.50 -11.67 -6.35
CA GLY A 184 -4.35 -11.97 -7.17
C GLY A 184 -4.67 -11.61 -8.63
N GLN A 185 -4.22 -10.45 -9.10
CA GLN A 185 -4.33 -10.05 -10.49
C GLN A 185 -2.96 -10.08 -11.15
N ASP A 186 -2.87 -10.64 -12.36
CA ASP A 186 -1.60 -10.65 -13.12
C ASP A 186 -1.07 -9.22 -13.32
N THR A 187 -1.96 -8.25 -13.55
CA THR A 187 -1.60 -6.82 -13.69
C THR A 187 -0.94 -6.26 -12.43
N LEU A 188 -1.41 -6.64 -11.23
CA LEU A 188 -0.82 -6.20 -9.96
C LEU A 188 0.58 -6.78 -9.77
N LYS A 189 0.81 -8.02 -10.18
CA LYS A 189 2.13 -8.67 -10.18
C LYS A 189 3.15 -7.83 -10.95
N TRP A 190 2.78 -7.37 -12.15
CA TRP A 190 3.68 -6.58 -12.97
C TRP A 190 3.92 -5.16 -12.44
N ALA A 191 2.92 -4.55 -11.81
CA ALA A 191 3.12 -3.28 -11.11
C ALA A 191 4.09 -3.42 -9.92
N VAL A 192 4.03 -4.53 -9.18
CA VAL A 192 5.00 -4.84 -8.12
C VAL A 192 6.39 -5.15 -8.69
N ALA A 193 6.48 -5.93 -9.79
CA ALA A 193 7.75 -6.19 -10.47
C ALA A 193 8.42 -4.89 -10.94
N ARG A 194 7.63 -3.95 -11.49
CA ARG A 194 8.08 -2.60 -11.82
C ARG A 194 8.62 -1.87 -10.59
N ALA A 195 7.84 -1.83 -9.49
CA ALA A 195 8.25 -1.15 -8.26
C ALA A 195 9.61 -1.67 -7.77
N ILE A 196 9.80 -3.00 -7.74
CA ILE A 196 11.06 -3.62 -7.33
C ILE A 196 12.19 -3.21 -8.28
N SER A 197 11.97 -3.31 -9.60
CA SER A 197 13.01 -3.02 -10.60
C SER A 197 13.41 -1.54 -10.65
N GLN A 198 12.49 -0.64 -10.32
CA GLN A 198 12.72 0.81 -10.30
C GLN A 198 13.09 1.35 -8.91
N GLY A 199 13.16 0.50 -7.91
CA GLY A 199 13.53 0.88 -6.56
C GLY A 199 12.45 1.68 -5.82
N VAL A 200 11.17 1.45 -6.12
CA VAL A 200 10.05 2.05 -5.39
C VAL A 200 9.65 1.13 -4.24
N ILE A 201 9.61 1.67 -3.03
CA ILE A 201 9.29 0.91 -1.82
C ILE A 201 7.77 0.81 -1.67
N VAL A 202 7.23 -0.42 -1.69
CA VAL A 202 5.79 -0.68 -1.49
C VAL A 202 5.56 -1.16 -0.05
N ILE A 203 4.67 -0.48 0.67
CA ILE A 203 4.33 -0.79 2.07
C ILE A 203 2.83 -1.05 2.14
N ALA A 204 2.43 -2.24 2.62
CA ALA A 204 1.04 -2.67 2.60
C ALA A 204 0.56 -3.19 3.96
N ALA A 205 -0.71 -2.94 4.26
CA ALA A 205 -1.35 -3.39 5.49
C ALA A 205 -1.55 -4.91 5.50
N ALA A 206 -1.27 -5.55 6.64
CA ALA A 206 -1.45 -7.00 6.80
C ALA A 206 -2.93 -7.43 6.84
N GLY A 207 -3.85 -6.50 7.11
CA GLY A 207 -5.27 -6.75 7.29
C GLY A 207 -5.70 -6.82 8.75
N ASN A 208 -7.02 -6.74 8.96
CA ASN A 208 -7.63 -6.56 10.28
C ASN A 208 -8.60 -7.69 10.66
N THR A 209 -8.31 -8.92 10.23
CA THR A 209 -9.19 -10.08 10.52
C THR A 209 -8.79 -10.86 11.77
N GLY A 210 -7.62 -10.58 12.34
CA GLY A 210 -7.05 -11.34 13.47
C GLY A 210 -6.63 -12.77 13.08
N ARG A 211 -6.71 -13.13 11.81
CA ARG A 211 -6.44 -14.48 11.32
C ARG A 211 -5.05 -14.57 10.71
N TYR A 212 -4.58 -15.79 10.61
CA TYR A 212 -3.45 -16.07 9.75
C TYR A 212 -3.91 -15.84 8.33
N SER A 213 -3.36 -14.82 7.68
CA SER A 213 -3.65 -14.52 6.28
C SER A 213 -2.77 -15.40 5.42
N ASP A 214 -3.33 -16.00 4.41
CA ASP A 214 -2.62 -16.79 3.44
C ASP A 214 -2.86 -16.23 2.04
N GLN A 215 -1.83 -16.07 1.30
CA GLN A 215 -1.73 -16.06 -0.16
C GLN A 215 -2.19 -14.81 -0.95
N PHE A 216 -3.25 -14.08 -0.59
CA PHE A 216 -3.84 -13.11 -1.52
C PHE A 216 -3.62 -11.63 -1.17
N ALA A 217 -3.32 -11.31 0.08
CA ALA A 217 -3.09 -9.92 0.44
C ALA A 217 -1.75 -9.40 -0.12
N LEU A 218 -1.75 -8.19 -0.68
CA LEU A 218 -0.55 -7.56 -1.25
C LEU A 218 0.64 -7.55 -0.27
N SER A 219 0.39 -7.41 1.04
CA SER A 219 1.43 -7.47 2.09
C SER A 219 2.25 -8.76 2.10
N TRP A 220 1.79 -9.81 1.41
CA TRP A 220 2.46 -11.10 1.33
C TRP A 220 3.40 -11.25 0.14
N TRP A 221 3.28 -10.39 -0.83
CA TRP A 221 4.00 -10.46 -2.09
C TRP A 221 5.49 -10.18 -1.91
N SER A 222 6.31 -10.77 -2.78
CA SER A 222 7.74 -10.49 -2.84
C SER A 222 7.98 -9.00 -3.03
N GLY A 223 9.00 -8.46 -2.35
CA GLY A 223 9.36 -7.05 -2.48
C GLY A 223 8.45 -6.07 -1.73
N VAL A 224 7.29 -6.49 -1.22
CA VAL A 224 6.35 -5.64 -0.50
C VAL A 224 6.60 -5.72 1.01
N ALA A 225 6.66 -4.58 1.70
CA ALA A 225 6.78 -4.53 3.15
C ALA A 225 5.41 -4.69 3.82
N GLY A 226 5.06 -5.90 4.24
CA GLY A 226 3.84 -6.19 4.99
C GLY A 226 3.93 -5.69 6.43
N VAL A 227 2.93 -4.93 6.90
CA VAL A 227 2.94 -4.27 8.22
C VAL A 227 1.78 -4.72 9.09
N GLY A 228 2.10 -5.27 10.26
CA GLY A 228 1.16 -5.63 11.33
C GLY A 228 0.94 -4.50 12.33
N ALA A 229 -0.01 -4.69 13.25
CA ALA A 229 -0.36 -3.71 14.28
C ALA A 229 -0.03 -4.19 15.70
N ILE A 230 0.59 -3.28 16.48
CA ILE A 230 0.83 -3.43 17.91
C ILE A 230 0.16 -2.31 18.69
N ASP A 231 -0.01 -2.48 19.99
CA ASP A 231 -0.34 -1.40 20.92
C ASP A 231 0.92 -0.69 21.44
N THR A 232 0.75 0.34 22.28
CA THR A 232 1.86 1.08 22.90
C THR A 232 2.60 0.31 24.00
N GLN A 233 2.20 -0.91 24.32
CA GLN A 233 2.92 -1.86 25.17
C GLN A 233 3.73 -2.86 24.35
N GLY A 234 3.71 -2.76 23.02
CA GLY A 234 4.38 -3.67 22.09
C GLY A 234 3.64 -5.00 21.88
N LYS A 235 2.42 -5.13 22.38
CA LYS A 235 1.59 -6.33 22.18
C LYS A 235 0.89 -6.24 20.83
N VAL A 236 0.87 -7.35 20.10
CA VAL A 236 0.12 -7.44 18.83
C VAL A 236 -1.39 -7.23 19.12
N VAL A 237 -1.99 -6.34 18.33
CA VAL A 237 -3.44 -6.06 18.39
C VAL A 237 -4.20 -7.30 17.92
N ASP A 238 -5.26 -7.68 18.64
CA ASP A 238 -6.00 -8.91 18.36
C ASP A 238 -6.61 -8.96 16.94
N SER A 239 -6.96 -7.81 16.38
CA SER A 239 -7.44 -7.71 14.98
C SER A 239 -6.33 -7.77 13.93
N SER A 240 -5.06 -7.59 14.30
CA SER A 240 -3.97 -7.63 13.32
C SER A 240 -3.86 -9.02 12.70
N SER A 241 -3.93 -9.09 11.38
CA SER A 241 -3.66 -10.34 10.67
C SER A 241 -2.19 -10.72 10.85
N SER A 242 -1.91 -12.02 10.80
CA SER A 242 -0.57 -12.59 10.96
C SER A 242 -0.18 -13.42 9.75
N GLY A 243 1.10 -13.73 9.62
CA GLY A 243 1.56 -14.67 8.59
C GLY A 243 2.93 -14.38 8.00
N LYS A 244 3.33 -15.20 7.02
CA LYS A 244 4.68 -15.20 6.44
C LYS A 244 5.04 -13.92 5.66
N GLY A 245 4.07 -13.13 5.25
CA GLY A 245 4.30 -11.89 4.51
C GLY A 245 4.73 -10.72 5.38
N LEU A 246 4.61 -10.83 6.71
CA LEU A 246 4.96 -9.72 7.59
C LEU A 246 6.45 -9.42 7.58
N VAL A 247 6.75 -8.14 7.46
CA VAL A 247 8.13 -7.60 7.52
C VAL A 247 8.33 -6.83 8.81
N SER A 248 7.33 -6.04 9.22
CA SER A 248 7.41 -5.22 10.42
C SER A 248 6.03 -5.04 11.06
N ALA A 249 6.00 -4.36 12.18
CA ALA A 249 4.77 -3.91 12.83
C ALA A 249 4.96 -2.48 13.35
N ALA A 250 3.86 -1.77 13.59
CA ALA A 250 3.90 -0.47 14.25
C ALA A 250 2.65 -0.27 15.11
N VAL A 251 2.63 0.80 15.91
CA VAL A 251 1.44 1.16 16.70
C VAL A 251 0.24 1.31 15.76
N GLY A 252 -0.81 0.53 16.03
CA GLY A 252 -2.00 0.49 15.17
C GLY A 252 -3.11 1.44 15.62
N THR A 253 -2.89 2.31 16.60
CA THR A 253 -3.92 3.20 17.14
C THR A 253 -3.59 4.65 16.90
N ALA A 254 -4.57 5.41 16.41
CA ALA A 254 -4.49 6.84 16.20
C ALA A 254 -5.82 7.54 16.50
N THR A 255 -5.78 8.82 16.83
CA THR A 255 -6.95 9.70 16.87
C THR A 255 -7.12 10.34 15.49
N VAL A 256 -8.31 10.22 14.91
CA VAL A 256 -8.63 10.72 13.58
C VAL A 256 -9.94 11.51 13.60
N ARG A 257 -10.16 12.35 12.59
CA ARG A 257 -11.44 13.00 12.37
C ARG A 257 -12.39 12.05 11.65
N ASP A 258 -13.54 11.77 12.24
CA ASP A 258 -14.59 10.98 11.63
C ASP A 258 -15.55 11.91 10.87
N TYR A 259 -15.60 11.77 9.56
CA TYR A 259 -16.45 12.59 8.70
C TYR A 259 -17.95 12.26 8.80
N SER A 260 -18.32 11.10 9.39
CA SER A 260 -19.72 10.74 9.61
C SER A 260 -20.33 11.46 10.80
N THR A 261 -19.49 11.71 11.82
CA THR A 261 -19.93 12.33 13.08
C THR A 261 -19.39 13.75 13.27
N GLY A 262 -18.34 14.13 12.54
CA GLY A 262 -17.59 15.36 12.71
C GLY A 262 -16.75 15.40 14.01
N ALA A 263 -16.64 14.27 14.73
CA ALA A 263 -15.91 14.18 15.97
C ALA A 263 -14.50 13.57 15.78
N ASN A 264 -13.61 13.83 16.74
CA ASN A 264 -12.36 13.11 16.83
C ASN A 264 -12.62 11.74 17.46
N THR A 265 -12.13 10.67 16.86
CA THR A 265 -12.33 9.30 17.32
C THR A 265 -11.03 8.51 17.29
N ALA A 266 -10.89 7.55 18.21
CA ALA A 266 -9.78 6.61 18.17
C ALA A 266 -10.10 5.48 17.20
N VAL A 267 -9.13 5.17 16.32
CA VAL A 267 -9.19 4.05 15.37
C VAL A 267 -8.04 3.10 15.64
N THR A 268 -8.25 1.82 15.31
CA THR A 268 -7.21 0.79 15.45
C THR A 268 -7.20 -0.09 14.21
N GLY A 269 -6.02 -0.29 13.63
CA GLY A 269 -5.85 -1.16 12.47
C GLY A 269 -4.44 -1.14 11.90
N THR A 270 -4.15 -2.13 11.08
CA THR A 270 -2.87 -2.25 10.37
C THR A 270 -2.68 -1.10 9.36
N SER A 271 -3.75 -0.42 8.95
CA SER A 271 -3.70 0.78 8.12
C SER A 271 -2.91 1.91 8.80
N VAL A 272 -3.18 2.16 10.09
CA VAL A 272 -2.44 3.15 10.89
C VAL A 272 -0.96 2.79 10.95
N SER A 273 -0.66 1.52 11.22
CA SER A 273 0.72 1.01 11.27
C SER A 273 1.46 1.19 9.94
N THR A 274 0.77 0.94 8.82
CA THR A 274 1.32 1.09 7.47
C THR A 274 1.63 2.55 7.16
N ALA A 275 0.74 3.48 7.51
CA ALA A 275 0.96 4.91 7.37
C ALA A 275 2.18 5.38 8.21
N LEU A 276 2.32 4.89 9.44
CA LEU A 276 3.47 5.17 10.30
C LEU A 276 4.78 4.67 9.69
N VAL A 277 4.82 3.41 9.22
CA VAL A 277 6.03 2.82 8.61
C VAL A 277 6.40 3.57 7.33
N SER A 278 5.42 3.99 6.52
CA SER A 278 5.68 4.82 5.33
C SER A 278 6.33 6.16 5.70
N GLY A 279 5.88 6.78 6.77
CA GLY A 279 6.51 7.97 7.32
C GLY A 279 7.93 7.70 7.86
N PHE A 280 8.15 6.57 8.56
CA PHE A 280 9.49 6.22 9.05
C PHE A 280 10.48 5.99 7.92
N MET A 281 10.04 5.32 6.85
CA MET A 281 10.85 5.15 5.64
C MET A 281 11.19 6.48 4.98
N ALA A 282 10.27 7.46 5.01
CA ALA A 282 10.54 8.80 4.51
C ALA A 282 11.57 9.54 5.37
N LEU A 283 11.50 9.42 6.70
CA LEU A 283 12.54 9.99 7.59
C LEU A 283 13.91 9.36 7.34
N ALA A 284 13.96 8.03 7.16
CA ALA A 284 15.18 7.32 6.84
C ALA A 284 15.76 7.74 5.49
N HIS A 285 14.91 7.89 4.47
CA HIS A 285 15.33 8.35 3.13
C HIS A 285 15.85 9.79 3.16
N GLU A 286 15.19 10.71 3.89
CA GLU A 286 15.71 12.07 4.10
C GLU A 286 17.07 12.06 4.80
N LYS A 287 17.23 11.20 5.81
CA LYS A 287 18.49 11.10 6.58
C LYS A 287 19.62 10.53 5.74
N TRP A 288 19.31 9.57 4.87
CA TRP A 288 20.26 8.79 4.09
C TRP A 288 19.95 8.91 2.58
N PRO A 289 20.11 10.10 1.98
CA PRO A 289 19.68 10.34 0.59
C PRO A 289 20.46 9.55 -0.45
N GLU A 290 21.65 9.07 -0.10
CA GLU A 290 22.50 8.24 -1.00
C GLU A 290 22.22 6.73 -0.83
N ALA A 291 21.40 6.34 0.16
CA ALA A 291 21.04 4.94 0.35
C ALA A 291 20.13 4.46 -0.78
N THR A 292 20.40 3.25 -1.27
CA THR A 292 19.49 2.63 -2.22
C THR A 292 18.18 2.22 -1.54
N PRO A 293 17.07 2.09 -2.26
CA PRO A 293 15.81 1.57 -1.72
C PRO A 293 15.97 0.21 -1.03
N ASN A 294 16.84 -0.66 -1.56
CA ASN A 294 17.14 -1.95 -0.93
C ASN A 294 17.83 -1.76 0.42
N GLN A 295 18.79 -0.84 0.52
CA GLN A 295 19.45 -0.52 1.78
C GLN A 295 18.51 0.11 2.81
N LEU A 296 17.52 0.89 2.37
CA LEU A 296 16.46 1.40 3.25
C LEU A 296 15.53 0.26 3.73
N LEU A 297 15.22 -0.72 2.88
CA LEU A 297 14.49 -1.92 3.30
C LEU A 297 15.32 -2.79 4.26
N GLN A 298 16.65 -2.87 4.07
CA GLN A 298 17.55 -3.52 5.02
C GLN A 298 17.50 -2.84 6.40
N LEU A 299 17.43 -1.50 6.46
CA LEU A 299 17.23 -0.81 7.74
C LEU A 299 15.96 -1.28 8.44
N LEU A 300 14.83 -1.33 7.73
CA LEU A 300 13.56 -1.78 8.32
C LEU A 300 13.66 -3.20 8.89
N VAL A 301 14.38 -4.10 8.19
CA VAL A 301 14.57 -5.48 8.61
C VAL A 301 15.54 -5.59 9.79
N HIS A 302 16.66 -4.89 9.75
CA HIS A 302 17.75 -5.06 10.72
C HIS A 302 17.61 -4.17 11.97
N THR A 303 16.74 -3.17 11.95
CA THR A 303 16.44 -2.34 13.13
C THR A 303 15.14 -2.72 13.83
N GLY A 304 14.44 -3.76 13.34
CA GLY A 304 13.25 -4.28 14.00
C GLY A 304 13.56 -4.78 15.41
N THR A 305 12.65 -4.54 16.35
CA THR A 305 12.91 -4.69 17.78
C THR A 305 12.64 -6.09 18.34
N ASN A 306 12.42 -7.10 17.49
CA ASN A 306 12.32 -8.48 17.98
C ASN A 306 13.63 -8.94 18.65
N PRO A 307 13.57 -9.78 19.69
CA PRO A 307 14.76 -10.36 20.28
C PRO A 307 15.65 -11.04 19.23
N ASN A 308 16.94 -10.71 19.22
CA ASN A 308 17.92 -11.18 18.24
C ASN A 308 17.57 -10.89 16.78
N HIS A 309 16.74 -9.89 16.52
CA HIS A 309 16.18 -9.55 15.20
C HIS A 309 15.53 -10.75 14.48
N ALA A 310 15.04 -11.72 15.28
CA ALA A 310 14.45 -12.94 14.74
C ALA A 310 13.06 -12.64 14.13
N TRP A 311 12.86 -13.14 12.93
CA TRP A 311 11.56 -13.04 12.29
C TRP A 311 10.50 -13.92 12.97
N ASN A 312 9.27 -13.44 13.07
CA ASN A 312 8.09 -14.22 13.44
C ASN A 312 6.86 -13.80 12.62
N ASP A 313 5.84 -14.63 12.61
CA ASP A 313 4.63 -14.45 11.82
C ASP A 313 3.63 -13.43 12.38
N ARG A 314 3.93 -12.77 13.49
CA ARG A 314 3.07 -11.78 14.17
C ARG A 314 3.56 -10.35 13.98
N THR A 315 4.87 -10.15 13.94
CA THR A 315 5.51 -8.83 13.87
C THR A 315 6.60 -8.74 12.78
N GLY A 316 6.76 -9.76 11.95
CA GLY A 316 7.87 -9.80 11.01
C GLY A 316 9.21 -9.83 11.75
N TYR A 317 10.13 -8.94 11.41
CA TYR A 317 11.41 -8.75 12.10
C TYR A 317 11.27 -7.91 13.38
N GLY A 318 10.07 -7.42 13.67
CA GLY A 318 9.72 -6.71 14.88
C GLY A 318 9.04 -5.37 14.62
N PRO A 319 8.56 -4.74 15.69
CA PRO A 319 8.14 -3.35 15.63
C PRO A 319 9.23 -2.46 15.05
N ALA A 320 8.83 -1.58 14.12
CA ALA A 320 9.75 -0.63 13.51
C ALA A 320 10.29 0.35 14.57
N ASP A 321 11.57 0.62 14.50
CA ASP A 321 12.26 1.62 15.34
C ASP A 321 12.78 2.77 14.47
N PRO A 322 12.01 3.86 14.29
CA PRO A 322 12.45 4.99 13.48
C PRO A 322 13.71 5.66 14.05
N GLY A 323 13.92 5.62 15.37
CA GLY A 323 15.12 6.13 16.00
C GLY A 323 16.37 5.34 15.57
N ALA A 324 16.28 4.01 15.60
CA ALA A 324 17.36 3.17 15.11
C ALA A 324 17.58 3.35 13.61
N MET A 325 16.52 3.45 12.80
CA MET A 325 16.63 3.64 11.34
C MET A 325 17.39 4.91 10.95
N VAL A 326 17.19 6.04 11.66
CA VAL A 326 17.89 7.28 11.35
C VAL A 326 19.29 7.39 11.97
N ASN A 327 19.64 6.48 12.88
CA ASN A 327 20.95 6.45 13.55
C ASN A 327 21.85 5.28 13.07
N THR A 328 21.36 4.42 12.20
CA THR A 328 22.13 3.29 11.64
C THR A 328 22.49 3.61 10.19
N ASP A 329 23.78 3.61 9.86
CA ASP A 329 24.23 3.85 8.49
C ASP A 329 23.84 2.69 7.57
N PRO A 330 22.98 2.90 6.56
CA PRO A 330 22.53 1.84 5.66
C PRO A 330 23.61 1.34 4.69
N SER A 331 24.70 2.08 4.49
CA SER A 331 25.78 1.71 3.60
C SER A 331 26.50 0.42 4.03
N GLN A 332 26.34 0.02 5.31
CA GLN A 332 26.84 -1.25 5.82
C GLN A 332 26.09 -2.48 5.30
N TYR A 333 24.91 -2.30 4.72
CA TYR A 333 24.08 -3.38 4.19
C TYR A 333 24.26 -3.53 2.68
N PRO A 334 24.10 -4.74 2.14
CA PRO A 334 24.16 -4.98 0.70
C PRO A 334 22.99 -4.27 -0.02
N ASP A 335 23.23 -3.87 -1.26
CA ASP A 335 22.19 -3.38 -2.16
C ASP A 335 21.39 -4.56 -2.76
N GLU A 336 20.76 -5.32 -1.90
CA GLU A 336 19.93 -6.47 -2.24
C GLU A 336 18.59 -6.34 -1.53
N ASN A 337 17.48 -6.57 -2.26
CA ASN A 337 16.16 -6.49 -1.67
C ASN A 337 15.91 -7.64 -0.69
N PRO A 338 15.82 -7.37 0.64
CA PRO A 338 15.67 -8.41 1.65
C PRO A 338 14.29 -9.09 1.64
N LEU A 339 13.35 -8.57 0.87
CA LEU A 339 11.96 -9.02 0.85
C LEU A 339 11.67 -10.02 -0.28
N MET A 340 12.66 -10.33 -1.12
CA MET A 340 12.49 -11.29 -2.23
C MET A 340 12.34 -12.74 -1.77
N THR A 341 12.81 -13.05 -0.58
CA THR A 341 12.83 -14.42 -0.04
C THR A 341 11.86 -14.64 1.12
N LYS A 342 10.88 -13.77 1.30
CA LYS A 342 9.85 -13.92 2.37
C LYS A 342 9.14 -15.27 2.29
N ARG A 343 8.90 -15.75 1.07
CA ARG A 343 8.21 -17.00 0.76
C ARG A 343 8.77 -17.60 -0.53
N THR A 344 8.62 -18.91 -0.69
CA THR A 344 9.09 -19.64 -1.87
C THR A 344 8.05 -19.72 -3.00
N ASP A 345 6.81 -19.34 -2.73
CA ASP A 345 5.64 -19.54 -3.60
C ASP A 345 4.87 -18.23 -3.89
N VAL A 346 5.57 -17.10 -3.84
CA VAL A 346 4.95 -15.77 -3.98
C VAL A 346 5.50 -15.03 -5.19
N GLU A 347 4.59 -14.37 -5.88
CA GLU A 347 4.85 -13.46 -7.00
C GLU A 347 5.17 -12.03 -6.52
N PRO A 348 5.88 -11.23 -7.33
CA PRO A 348 6.64 -11.71 -8.48
C PRO A 348 7.88 -12.51 -8.06
N THR A 349 8.20 -13.55 -8.83
CA THR A 349 9.46 -14.28 -8.68
C THR A 349 10.63 -13.48 -9.25
N PRO A 350 11.89 -13.81 -8.91
CA PRO A 350 13.05 -13.17 -9.55
C PRO A 350 13.05 -13.29 -11.07
N GLU A 351 12.58 -14.42 -11.60
CA GLU A 351 12.46 -14.67 -13.04
C GLU A 351 11.40 -13.79 -13.68
N GLU A 352 10.27 -13.56 -13.02
CA GLU A 352 9.21 -12.65 -13.49
C GLU A 352 9.67 -11.19 -13.49
N ILE A 353 10.39 -10.77 -12.44
CA ILE A 353 11.00 -9.42 -12.41
C ILE A 353 11.97 -9.28 -13.59
N GLN A 354 12.78 -10.29 -13.88
CA GLN A 354 13.69 -10.27 -15.01
C GLN A 354 12.93 -10.20 -16.34
N GLN A 355 11.81 -10.92 -16.50
CA GLN A 355 10.94 -10.84 -17.68
C GLN A 355 10.41 -9.42 -17.90
N TYR A 356 9.99 -8.76 -16.81
CA TYR A 356 9.57 -7.36 -16.87
C TYR A 356 10.73 -6.45 -17.33
N VAL A 357 11.90 -6.58 -16.72
CA VAL A 357 13.10 -5.78 -17.05
C VAL A 357 13.54 -6.02 -18.51
N ASP A 358 13.48 -7.26 -18.98
CA ASP A 358 13.82 -7.63 -20.36
C ASP A 358 12.77 -7.15 -21.38
N GLY A 359 11.60 -6.71 -20.90
CA GLY A 359 10.54 -6.22 -21.77
C GLY A 359 9.84 -7.31 -22.57
N VAL A 360 9.78 -8.54 -22.05
CA VAL A 360 9.14 -9.68 -22.75
C VAL A 360 7.74 -10.00 -22.25
N VAL A 361 7.28 -9.33 -21.19
CA VAL A 361 5.91 -9.47 -20.69
C VAL A 361 4.94 -8.89 -21.71
N ASN A 362 3.79 -9.57 -21.87
CA ASN A 362 2.76 -9.09 -22.77
C ASN A 362 2.24 -7.72 -22.27
N PRO A 363 2.35 -6.70 -23.10
CA PRO A 363 1.96 -5.34 -22.70
C PRO A 363 0.51 -5.17 -22.28
N VAL A 364 -0.39 -6.03 -22.72
CA VAL A 364 -1.78 -6.01 -22.31
C VAL A 364 -1.94 -6.27 -20.80
N GLU A 365 -0.94 -6.89 -20.18
CA GLU A 365 -0.86 -7.14 -18.74
C GLU A 365 -0.21 -5.97 -17.98
N ILE A 366 0.31 -4.95 -18.70
CA ILE A 366 1.04 -3.81 -18.12
C ILE A 366 0.28 -2.51 -18.39
N ALA A 367 -0.79 -2.31 -17.63
CA ALA A 367 -1.63 -1.13 -17.79
C ALA A 367 -0.95 0.13 -17.23
N TYR A 368 -1.00 1.22 -17.98
CA TYR A 368 -0.58 2.57 -17.57
C TYR A 368 0.89 2.73 -17.16
N ASP A 369 1.76 1.78 -17.50
CA ASP A 369 3.20 1.92 -17.29
C ASP A 369 3.83 2.66 -18.47
N ASN A 370 4.14 3.94 -18.30
CA ASN A 370 4.74 4.78 -19.35
C ASN A 370 6.25 4.55 -19.54
N SER A 371 6.87 3.71 -18.70
CA SER A 371 8.30 3.37 -18.77
C SER A 371 8.56 2.03 -19.46
N TYR A 372 7.53 1.18 -19.58
CA TYR A 372 7.70 -0.16 -20.13
C TYR A 372 8.03 -0.14 -21.60
N THR A 373 9.06 -0.90 -21.98
CA THR A 373 9.48 -1.05 -23.36
C THR A 373 9.39 -2.51 -23.76
N TYR A 374 8.42 -2.83 -24.62
CA TYR A 374 8.25 -4.20 -25.12
C TYR A 374 9.34 -4.58 -26.11
N ARG A 375 9.98 -5.71 -25.88
CA ARG A 375 11.06 -6.29 -26.71
C ARG A 375 10.79 -7.74 -27.09
N GLY A 376 9.57 -8.24 -26.85
CA GLY A 376 9.18 -9.61 -27.16
C GLY A 376 9.08 -9.85 -28.67
N PHE A 377 8.86 -11.12 -29.04
CA PHE A 377 8.83 -11.58 -30.46
C PHE A 377 7.42 -11.73 -31.00
N ASP A 378 6.40 -11.55 -30.21
CA ASP A 378 5.02 -11.68 -30.65
C ASP A 378 4.50 -10.35 -31.22
N GLU A 379 4.49 -10.26 -32.56
CA GLU A 379 4.02 -9.06 -33.27
C GLU A 379 2.49 -8.89 -33.17
N SER A 380 1.73 -9.91 -32.80
CA SER A 380 0.27 -9.84 -32.70
C SER A 380 -0.18 -8.94 -31.56
N VAL A 381 0.61 -8.84 -30.48
CA VAL A 381 0.34 -7.95 -29.35
C VAL A 381 0.37 -6.47 -29.72
N ILE A 382 1.01 -6.11 -30.86
CA ILE A 382 1.13 -4.72 -31.32
C ILE A 382 -0.19 -4.21 -31.90
N GLY A 383 -0.97 -5.10 -32.53
CA GLY A 383 -2.21 -4.73 -33.23
C GLY A 383 -3.41 -4.45 -32.30
N GLY A 384 -3.37 -4.94 -31.07
CA GLY A 384 -4.42 -4.75 -30.06
C GLY A 384 -4.17 -3.59 -29.09
N TRP A 385 -3.11 -2.84 -29.31
CA TRP A 385 -2.59 -1.89 -28.34
C TRP A 385 -3.09 -0.48 -28.54
N HIS A 386 -3.99 -0.07 -27.69
CA HIS A 386 -4.54 1.29 -27.80
C HIS A 386 -4.22 2.20 -26.58
N HIS A 387 -3.60 1.71 -25.49
CA HIS A 387 -3.73 2.37 -24.21
C HIS A 387 -2.48 2.56 -23.35
N SER A 388 -1.38 1.91 -23.66
CA SER A 388 -0.14 2.25 -22.99
C SER A 388 0.75 2.99 -23.97
N PRO A 389 1.43 4.08 -23.58
CA PRO A 389 2.50 4.66 -24.36
C PRO A 389 3.71 3.73 -24.39
N THR A 390 3.51 2.42 -24.39
CA THR A 390 4.59 1.45 -24.39
C THR A 390 5.39 1.64 -25.64
N HIS A 391 6.63 1.95 -25.43
CA HIS A 391 7.59 2.12 -26.49
C HIS A 391 8.00 0.75 -27.00
N LEU A 392 7.89 0.54 -28.30
CA LEU A 392 8.50 -0.60 -28.94
C LEU A 392 10.02 -0.44 -28.84
N GLY A 393 10.65 -1.34 -28.10
CA GLY A 393 12.10 -1.36 -27.98
C GLY A 393 12.77 -1.75 -29.28
N THR A 394 14.07 -1.55 -29.33
CA THR A 394 14.93 -1.96 -30.47
C THR A 394 15.11 -3.49 -30.47
N SER A 395 14.03 -4.25 -30.65
CA SER A 395 14.20 -5.64 -31.04
C SER A 395 14.75 -5.67 -32.46
N PRO A 396 15.80 -6.44 -32.77
CA PRO A 396 16.29 -6.63 -34.14
C PRO A 396 15.18 -7.05 -35.12
N ARG A 397 14.13 -7.68 -34.62
CA ARG A 397 12.99 -8.15 -35.41
C ARG A 397 12.03 -7.03 -35.81
N TYR A 398 11.86 -5.99 -34.98
CA TYR A 398 10.98 -4.85 -35.28
C TYR A 398 11.68 -3.70 -36.01
N HIS A 399 12.99 -3.64 -35.94
CA HIS A 399 13.80 -2.54 -36.51
C HIS A 399 14.76 -2.98 -37.60
N ALA A 400 14.69 -4.23 -38.06
CA ALA A 400 15.48 -4.73 -39.18
C ALA A 400 14.84 -4.39 -40.56
N LYS A 401 14.13 -3.27 -40.64
CA LYS A 401 13.64 -2.76 -41.95
C LYS A 401 14.33 -1.49 -42.33
#